data_cbfdda3566bc4e078e3483b5eb3ab896
#
_entry.id   cbfdda3566bc4e078e3483b5eb3ab896
#
_cell.length_a   1.000
_cell.length_b   1.000
_cell.length_c   1.000
_cell.angle_alpha   90.00
_cell.angle_beta   90.00
_cell.angle_gamma   90.00
#
_symmetry.space_group_name_H-M   'P 1'
#
loop_
_entity.id
_entity.type
_entity.pdbx_description
1 polymer ?
#
loop_
_entity_poly.entity_id
_entity_poly.type
_entity_poly.pdbx_seq_one_letter_code
_entity_poly.pdbx_strand_id
1 'polypeptide(L)'
;MTPEIIAAIKQRIKDFTYIQDVRVFNDQFTKMLADGNPFGYNIASPAALIEFSPSSIEQLGNGVQIYNPIQVTIHIGQMELDGNDALMDEAISIFELRNQVYLAMQEFSTEQMARMYRVSENPDYNHGNWYVYQIVFETSITDHLMQRPKGYTEASPTLTTTGSYQ
;
A
#
# COMPACT_ATOMS: atom_id res chain seq x y z
N MET A 1 -6.55 1.73 8.67
CA MET A 1 -5.12 1.48 8.34
C MET A 1 -4.29 2.65 8.83
N THR A 2 -3.20 2.39 9.52
CA THR A 2 -2.41 3.42 10.19
C THR A 2 -1.25 3.91 9.32
N PRO A 3 -0.89 5.21 9.38
CA PRO A 3 0.26 5.76 8.67
C PRO A 3 1.58 5.05 9.00
N GLU A 4 1.70 4.48 10.20
CA GLU A 4 2.87 3.76 10.68
C GLU A 4 3.16 2.50 9.85
N ILE A 5 2.11 1.75 9.46
CA ILE A 5 2.26 0.56 8.61
C ILE A 5 2.80 0.96 7.23
N ILE A 6 2.25 2.03 6.66
CA ILE A 6 2.72 2.56 5.37
C ILE A 6 4.19 2.98 5.47
N ALA A 7 4.54 3.69 6.53
CA ALA A 7 5.91 4.13 6.77
C ALA A 7 6.87 2.95 6.93
N ALA A 8 6.46 1.90 7.66
CA ALA A 8 7.26 0.70 7.87
C ALA A 8 7.52 -0.06 6.56
N ILE A 9 6.49 -0.24 5.71
CA ILE A 9 6.65 -0.87 4.39
C ILE A 9 7.57 -0.04 3.49
N LYS A 10 7.37 1.30 3.44
CA LYS A 10 8.23 2.21 2.67
C LYS A 10 9.69 2.11 3.12
N GLN A 11 9.93 2.14 4.43
CA GLN A 11 11.28 2.04 4.97
C GLN A 11 11.90 0.69 4.63
N ARG A 12 11.14 -0.40 4.79
CA ARG A 12 11.62 -1.75 4.48
C ARG A 12 12.04 -1.89 3.02
N ILE A 13 11.26 -1.37 2.07
CA ILE A 13 11.62 -1.40 0.65
C ILE A 13 12.93 -0.61 0.42
N LYS A 14 13.06 0.60 0.99
CA LYS A 14 14.27 1.42 0.84
C LYS A 14 15.53 0.80 1.42
N ASP A 15 15.41 0.08 2.53
CA ASP A 15 16.56 -0.53 3.22
C ASP A 15 17.08 -1.78 2.51
N PHE A 16 16.21 -2.49 1.78
CA PHE A 16 16.55 -3.78 1.18
C PHE A 16 16.61 -3.76 -0.35
N THR A 17 16.32 -2.61 -0.96
CA THR A 17 16.39 -2.42 -2.42
C THR A 17 17.08 -1.11 -2.74
N TYR A 18 17.41 -0.89 -4.00
CA TYR A 18 17.92 0.42 -4.45
C TYR A 18 16.80 1.40 -4.87
N ILE A 19 15.52 1.04 -4.65
CA ILE A 19 14.38 1.92 -4.89
C ILE A 19 14.34 3.03 -3.84
N GLN A 20 14.49 4.28 -4.28
CA GLN A 20 14.44 5.43 -3.38
C GLN A 20 13.09 6.15 -3.38
N ASP A 21 12.36 6.08 -4.49
CA ASP A 21 11.03 6.70 -4.60
C ASP A 21 9.93 5.68 -4.30
N VAL A 22 9.44 5.70 -3.05
CA VAL A 22 8.39 4.79 -2.58
C VAL A 22 7.19 5.61 -2.13
N ARG A 23 6.04 5.45 -2.80
CA ARG A 23 4.80 6.22 -2.55
C ARG A 23 3.59 5.32 -2.37
N VAL A 24 2.49 5.91 -1.91
CA VAL A 24 1.17 5.25 -1.96
C VAL A 24 0.66 5.34 -3.40
N PHE A 25 0.06 4.26 -3.87
CA PHE A 25 -0.49 4.15 -5.22
C PHE A 25 -1.65 5.13 -5.44
N ASN A 26 -1.63 5.80 -6.56
CA ASN A 26 -2.70 6.63 -7.10
C ASN A 26 -2.60 6.69 -8.64
N ASP A 27 -2.30 5.54 -9.26
CA ASP A 27 -2.15 5.41 -10.71
C ASP A 27 -1.14 6.40 -11.32
N GLN A 28 -0.05 6.67 -10.58
CA GLN A 28 0.91 7.69 -10.95
C GLN A 28 1.65 7.37 -12.24
N PHE A 29 1.96 6.09 -12.50
CA PHE A 29 2.68 5.69 -13.71
C PHE A 29 1.89 6.06 -14.98
N THR A 30 0.58 5.81 -14.99
CA THR A 30 -0.30 6.21 -16.10
C THR A 30 -0.47 7.72 -16.16
N LYS A 31 -0.69 8.36 -15.02
CA LYS A 31 -0.98 9.80 -14.94
C LYS A 31 0.20 10.69 -15.33
N MET A 32 1.43 10.22 -15.13
CA MET A 32 2.62 10.92 -15.61
C MET A 32 2.69 11.01 -17.14
N LEU A 33 2.12 10.01 -17.82
CA LEU A 33 2.14 9.92 -19.29
C LEU A 33 1.02 10.74 -19.96
N ALA A 34 0.04 11.21 -19.17
CA ALA A 34 -1.01 12.08 -19.70
C ALA A 34 -0.42 13.36 -20.28
N ASP A 35 -0.96 13.81 -21.41
CA ASP A 35 -0.49 14.99 -22.13
C ASP A 35 -0.31 16.20 -21.20
N GLY A 36 0.92 16.72 -21.16
CA GLY A 36 1.27 17.85 -20.32
C GLY A 36 1.41 17.56 -18.83
N ASN A 37 1.35 16.29 -18.40
CA ASN A 37 1.43 15.88 -17.00
C ASN A 37 0.58 16.77 -16.07
N PRO A 38 -0.77 16.81 -16.25
CA PRO A 38 -1.64 17.78 -15.58
C PRO A 38 -1.63 17.66 -14.06
N PHE A 39 -1.16 16.53 -13.55
CA PHE A 39 -1.06 16.26 -12.11
C PHE A 39 0.31 16.63 -11.52
N GLY A 40 1.28 17.02 -12.35
CA GLY A 40 2.64 17.39 -11.91
C GLY A 40 3.39 16.25 -11.22
N TYR A 41 3.09 14.99 -11.52
CA TYR A 41 3.80 13.87 -10.94
C TYR A 41 5.25 13.82 -11.45
N ASN A 42 6.17 13.76 -10.52
CA ASN A 42 7.58 13.52 -10.79
C ASN A 42 8.03 12.33 -9.95
N ILE A 43 8.22 11.19 -10.59
CA ILE A 43 8.62 9.93 -9.96
C ILE A 43 10.00 9.58 -10.47
N ALA A 44 10.94 9.38 -9.54
CA ALA A 44 12.26 8.89 -9.89
C ALA A 44 12.19 7.40 -10.28
N SER A 45 12.93 7.02 -11.30
CA SER A 45 13.09 5.60 -11.70
C SER A 45 14.36 5.03 -11.04
N PRO A 46 14.29 3.84 -10.45
CA PRO A 46 13.13 2.99 -10.24
C PRO A 46 12.26 3.46 -9.06
N ALA A 47 10.97 3.14 -9.12
CA ALA A 47 9.99 3.50 -8.10
C ALA A 47 9.14 2.30 -7.63
N ALA A 48 8.58 2.43 -6.43
CA ALA A 48 7.58 1.49 -5.94
C ALA A 48 6.34 2.24 -5.43
N LEU A 49 5.16 1.78 -5.83
CA LEU A 49 3.88 2.32 -5.39
C LEU A 49 3.15 1.24 -4.59
N ILE A 50 2.66 1.60 -3.41
CA ILE A 50 2.03 0.69 -2.47
C ILE A 50 0.53 0.89 -2.51
N GLU A 51 -0.21 -0.15 -2.84
CA GLU A 51 -1.68 -0.18 -2.84
C GLU A 51 -2.18 -1.13 -1.76
N PHE A 52 -3.30 -0.76 -1.13
CA PHE A 52 -3.95 -1.58 -0.12
C PHE A 52 -5.39 -1.85 -0.51
N SER A 53 -5.75 -3.13 -0.58
CA SER A 53 -7.10 -3.59 -0.94
C SER A 53 -7.65 -4.49 0.15
N PRO A 54 -8.39 -3.96 1.14
CA PRO A 54 -9.01 -4.78 2.17
C PRO A 54 -10.17 -5.60 1.59
N SER A 55 -10.19 -6.90 1.87
CA SER A 55 -11.28 -7.80 1.44
C SER A 55 -12.44 -7.79 2.43
N SER A 56 -12.14 -7.73 3.73
CA SER A 56 -13.15 -7.67 4.78
C SER A 56 -12.66 -6.87 5.99
N ILE A 57 -13.62 -6.34 6.76
CA ILE A 57 -13.36 -5.62 8.01
C ILE A 57 -14.23 -6.25 9.07
N GLU A 58 -13.60 -6.79 10.09
CA GLU A 58 -14.29 -7.40 11.23
C GLU A 58 -14.11 -6.53 12.47
N GLN A 59 -15.20 -6.39 13.23
CA GLN A 59 -15.19 -5.68 14.51
C GLN A 59 -14.95 -6.69 15.65
N LEU A 60 -13.87 -6.52 16.38
CA LEU A 60 -13.56 -7.35 17.55
C LEU A 60 -14.12 -6.81 18.86
N GLY A 61 -14.84 -5.69 18.83
CA GLY A 61 -15.32 -4.98 20.01
C GLY A 61 -14.29 -3.98 20.57
N ASN A 62 -14.75 -3.16 21.51
CA ASN A 62 -13.93 -2.10 22.14
C ASN A 62 -13.18 -1.18 21.16
N GLY A 63 -13.74 -0.96 19.97
CA GLY A 63 -13.14 -0.12 18.92
C GLY A 63 -11.94 -0.73 18.21
N VAL A 64 -11.70 -2.03 18.36
CA VAL A 64 -10.68 -2.76 17.61
C VAL A 64 -11.28 -3.34 16.34
N GLN A 65 -10.61 -3.12 15.21
CA GLN A 65 -10.98 -3.68 13.91
C GLN A 65 -9.85 -4.55 13.35
N ILE A 66 -10.21 -5.62 12.66
CA ILE A 66 -9.28 -6.43 11.87
C ILE A 66 -9.64 -6.34 10.40
N TYR A 67 -8.66 -6.03 9.58
CA TYR A 67 -8.68 -6.18 8.12
C TYR A 67 -8.08 -7.54 7.78
N ASN A 68 -8.92 -8.51 7.36
CA ASN A 68 -8.45 -9.89 7.13
C ASN A 68 -9.32 -10.61 6.09
N PRO A 69 -8.76 -11.06 4.96
CA PRO A 69 -7.41 -10.69 4.51
C PRO A 69 -7.35 -9.25 3.99
N ILE A 70 -6.17 -8.68 3.97
CA ILE A 70 -5.85 -7.47 3.21
C ILE A 70 -4.77 -7.79 2.20
N GLN A 71 -4.95 -7.32 0.98
CA GLN A 71 -3.94 -7.41 -0.05
C GLN A 71 -3.12 -6.11 -0.09
N VAL A 72 -1.81 -6.28 -0.13
CA VAL A 72 -0.84 -5.21 -0.31
C VAL A 72 -0.16 -5.45 -1.64
N THR A 73 -0.47 -4.62 -2.63
CA THR A 73 0.15 -4.69 -3.95
C THR A 73 1.31 -3.70 -4.03
N ILE A 74 2.47 -4.19 -4.39
CA ILE A 74 3.65 -3.36 -4.68
C ILE A 74 3.80 -3.29 -6.20
N HIS A 75 3.54 -2.11 -6.76
CA HIS A 75 3.78 -1.80 -8.17
C HIS A 75 5.20 -1.29 -8.31
N ILE A 76 6.07 -2.07 -8.93
CA ILE A 76 7.47 -1.73 -9.17
C ILE A 76 7.56 -1.18 -10.58
N GLY A 77 8.02 0.06 -10.73
CA GLY A 77 8.16 0.71 -12.03
C GLY A 77 9.60 1.09 -12.31
N GLN A 78 10.03 0.80 -13.52
CA GLN A 78 11.31 1.24 -14.07
C GLN A 78 11.07 1.89 -15.42
N MET A 79 11.60 3.09 -15.60
CA MET A 79 11.50 3.81 -16.87
C MET A 79 12.55 3.27 -17.83
N GLU A 80 12.15 3.02 -19.05
CA GLU A 80 13.05 2.74 -20.15
C GLU A 80 13.83 4.01 -20.52
N LEU A 81 15.15 3.94 -20.51
CA LEU A 81 16.01 5.11 -20.78
C LEU A 81 16.33 5.24 -22.28
N ASP A 82 16.29 4.17 -23.05
CA ASP A 82 16.58 4.15 -24.49
C ASP A 82 15.40 3.52 -25.25
N GLY A 83 14.56 4.38 -25.84
CA GLY A 83 13.38 3.94 -26.57
C GLY A 83 13.69 2.97 -27.70
N ASN A 84 12.95 1.94 -27.78
CA ASN A 84 12.50 1.07 -28.85
C ASN A 84 12.80 -0.44 -28.72
N ASP A 85 13.85 -0.85 -28.06
CA ASP A 85 14.06 -2.27 -27.80
C ASP A 85 14.43 -2.42 -26.33
N ALA A 86 13.54 -3.03 -25.55
CA ALA A 86 13.91 -3.49 -24.21
C ALA A 86 15.12 -4.40 -24.34
N LEU A 87 16.29 -3.80 -24.21
CA LEU A 87 17.52 -4.57 -24.18
C LEU A 87 17.41 -5.60 -23.06
N MET A 88 17.88 -6.79 -23.29
CA MET A 88 17.77 -7.90 -22.36
C MET A 88 18.27 -7.54 -20.96
N ASP A 89 19.23 -6.62 -20.88
CA ASP A 89 19.80 -6.10 -19.63
C ASP A 89 18.78 -5.26 -18.81
N GLU A 90 17.90 -4.50 -19.45
CA GLU A 90 16.85 -3.72 -18.78
C GLU A 90 15.72 -4.61 -18.28
N ALA A 91 15.34 -5.62 -19.08
CA ALA A 91 14.37 -6.62 -18.64
C ALA A 91 14.91 -7.43 -17.45
N ILE A 92 16.21 -7.75 -17.42
CA ILE A 92 16.86 -8.41 -16.28
C ILE A 92 16.78 -7.50 -15.04
N SER A 93 17.00 -6.21 -15.18
CA SER A 93 16.98 -5.23 -14.10
C SER A 93 15.62 -5.17 -13.37
N ILE A 94 14.50 -5.18 -14.09
CA ILE A 94 13.17 -5.19 -13.44
C ILE A 94 12.93 -6.49 -12.67
N PHE A 95 13.41 -7.64 -13.16
CA PHE A 95 13.31 -8.91 -12.45
C PHE A 95 14.21 -8.96 -11.21
N GLU A 96 15.36 -8.33 -11.24
CA GLU A 96 16.22 -8.17 -10.07
C GLU A 96 15.55 -7.30 -9.00
N LEU A 97 14.99 -6.17 -9.40
CA LEU A 97 14.19 -5.31 -8.51
C LEU A 97 13.02 -6.07 -7.89
N ARG A 98 12.28 -6.80 -8.72
CA ARG A 98 11.18 -7.64 -8.26
C ARG A 98 11.65 -8.66 -7.23
N ASN A 99 12.79 -9.32 -7.44
CA ASN A 99 13.36 -10.27 -6.49
C ASN A 99 13.76 -9.59 -5.18
N GLN A 100 14.39 -8.41 -5.23
CA GLN A 100 14.74 -7.63 -4.05
C GLN A 100 13.50 -7.23 -3.25
N VAL A 101 12.45 -6.72 -3.91
CA VAL A 101 11.19 -6.36 -3.24
C VAL A 101 10.52 -7.60 -2.64
N TYR A 102 10.51 -8.72 -3.36
CA TYR A 102 9.99 -9.97 -2.83
C TYR A 102 10.72 -10.40 -1.55
N LEU A 103 12.04 -10.42 -1.57
CA LEU A 103 12.85 -10.78 -0.40
C LEU A 103 12.68 -9.80 0.76
N ALA A 104 12.51 -8.52 0.47
CA ALA A 104 12.26 -7.50 1.47
C ALA A 104 10.92 -7.70 2.19
N MET A 105 9.88 -8.08 1.45
CA MET A 105 8.51 -8.09 1.94
C MET A 105 8.01 -9.46 2.39
N GLN A 106 8.62 -10.55 1.91
CA GLN A 106 8.23 -11.91 2.35
C GLN A 106 8.45 -12.08 3.84
N GLU A 107 7.41 -12.51 4.55
CA GLU A 107 7.37 -12.66 6.01
C GLU A 107 7.60 -11.36 6.82
N PHE A 108 7.63 -10.21 6.16
CA PHE A 108 7.69 -8.93 6.87
C PHE A 108 6.41 -8.72 7.68
N SER A 109 6.58 -8.24 8.91
CA SER A 109 5.48 -7.96 9.84
C SER A 109 5.80 -6.75 10.70
N THR A 110 4.78 -6.18 11.31
CA THR A 110 4.90 -5.13 12.34
C THR A 110 4.05 -5.53 13.55
N GLU A 111 4.04 -4.72 14.59
CA GLU A 111 3.18 -4.95 15.74
C GLU A 111 1.69 -5.02 15.38
N GLN A 112 1.26 -4.24 14.38
CA GLN A 112 -0.13 -4.13 13.95
C GLN A 112 -0.44 -4.94 12.68
N MET A 113 0.57 -5.47 12.02
CA MET A 113 0.44 -6.20 10.76
C MET A 113 1.09 -7.57 10.87
N ALA A 114 0.33 -8.61 10.58
CA ALA A 114 0.81 -9.98 10.52
C ALA A 114 1.86 -10.16 9.39
N ARG A 115 2.47 -11.33 9.31
CA ARG A 115 3.43 -11.64 8.25
C ARG A 115 2.77 -11.55 6.89
N MET A 116 3.49 -10.95 5.95
CA MET A 116 3.09 -10.84 4.55
C MET A 116 3.54 -12.07 3.78
N TYR A 117 2.65 -12.62 2.96
CA TYR A 117 2.97 -13.74 2.07
C TYR A 117 2.55 -13.40 0.65
N ARG A 118 3.45 -13.61 -0.32
CA ARG A 118 3.14 -13.41 -1.73
C ARG A 118 2.07 -14.40 -2.18
N VAL A 119 1.00 -13.88 -2.79
CA VAL A 119 -0.11 -14.66 -3.32
C VAL A 119 -0.20 -14.64 -4.84
N SER A 120 0.26 -13.56 -5.48
CA SER A 120 0.35 -13.47 -6.93
C SER A 120 1.36 -12.45 -7.38
N GLU A 121 1.72 -12.49 -8.65
CA GLU A 121 2.54 -11.48 -9.31
C GLU A 121 2.24 -11.45 -10.80
N ASN A 122 2.28 -10.26 -11.39
CA ASN A 122 1.99 -10.07 -12.80
C ASN A 122 2.79 -8.88 -13.36
N PRO A 123 3.26 -8.96 -14.60
CA PRO A 123 3.70 -7.78 -15.33
C PRO A 123 2.46 -6.94 -15.70
N ASP A 124 2.64 -5.63 -15.72
CA ASP A 124 1.62 -4.68 -16.16
C ASP A 124 2.17 -3.83 -17.30
N TYR A 125 1.64 -4.04 -18.50
CA TYR A 125 2.18 -3.48 -19.75
C TYR A 125 1.51 -2.17 -20.18
N ASN A 126 0.60 -1.60 -19.39
CA ASN A 126 -0.24 -0.49 -19.83
C ASN A 126 0.30 0.90 -19.45
N HIS A 127 1.61 1.04 -19.22
CA HIS A 127 2.19 2.26 -18.65
C HIS A 127 3.18 2.98 -19.57
N GLY A 128 3.00 2.89 -20.90
CA GLY A 128 3.82 3.59 -21.90
C GLY A 128 5.29 3.13 -21.85
N ASN A 129 6.20 4.04 -21.48
CA ASN A 129 7.63 3.76 -21.37
C ASN A 129 8.07 3.29 -19.97
N TRP A 130 7.12 2.95 -19.09
CA TRP A 130 7.41 2.32 -17.82
C TRP A 130 7.21 0.81 -17.91
N TYR A 131 8.22 0.05 -17.53
CA TYR A 131 8.05 -1.36 -17.18
C TYR A 131 7.49 -1.43 -15.78
N VAL A 132 6.28 -1.96 -15.64
CA VAL A 132 5.64 -2.11 -14.33
C VAL A 132 5.46 -3.59 -14.02
N TYR A 133 5.82 -3.97 -12.82
CA TYR A 133 5.64 -5.30 -12.28
C TYR A 133 4.90 -5.23 -10.95
N GLN A 134 3.85 -6.02 -10.80
CA GLN A 134 3.03 -6.06 -9.60
C GLN A 134 3.33 -7.31 -8.78
N ILE A 135 3.57 -7.15 -7.49
CA ILE A 135 3.65 -8.26 -6.54
C ILE A 135 2.54 -8.05 -5.51
N VAL A 136 1.67 -9.04 -5.37
CA VAL A 136 0.56 -9.01 -4.42
C VAL A 136 0.92 -9.87 -3.21
N PHE A 137 0.92 -9.25 -2.05
CA PHE A 137 1.05 -9.91 -0.77
C PHE A 137 -0.28 -9.92 -0.04
N GLU A 138 -0.50 -10.92 0.78
CA GLU A 138 -1.64 -11.02 1.68
C GLU A 138 -1.19 -11.02 3.13
N THR A 139 -1.93 -10.32 3.97
CA THR A 139 -1.68 -10.21 5.41
C THR A 139 -2.98 -9.90 6.16
N SER A 140 -2.89 -9.70 7.46
CA SER A 140 -3.95 -9.09 8.26
C SER A 140 -3.42 -7.90 9.05
N ILE A 141 -4.28 -6.91 9.27
CA ILE A 141 -3.94 -5.69 10.01
C ILE A 141 -4.95 -5.50 11.13
N THR A 142 -4.43 -5.31 12.35
CA THR A 142 -5.25 -4.94 13.52
C THR A 142 -5.19 -3.43 13.71
N ASP A 143 -6.35 -2.79 13.69
CA ASP A 143 -6.49 -1.34 13.87
C ASP A 143 -7.10 -1.03 15.23
N HIS A 144 -6.36 -0.28 16.05
CA HIS A 144 -6.72 0.13 17.39
C HIS A 144 -7.15 1.61 17.49
N LEU A 145 -7.28 2.31 16.36
CA LEU A 145 -7.54 3.76 16.34
C LEU A 145 -8.81 4.17 17.07
N MET A 146 -9.81 3.29 17.08
CA MET A 146 -11.09 3.55 17.74
C MET A 146 -11.19 2.89 19.11
N GLN A 147 -10.08 2.34 19.62
CA GLN A 147 -10.07 1.73 20.94
C GLN A 147 -10.32 2.80 22.02
N ARG A 148 -11.35 2.58 22.82
CA ARG A 148 -11.68 3.49 23.92
C ARG A 148 -10.66 3.36 25.05
N PRO A 149 -10.20 4.47 25.64
CA PRO A 149 -9.33 4.42 26.82
C PRO A 149 -9.96 3.60 27.94
N LYS A 150 -9.13 2.89 28.72
CA LYS A 150 -9.62 2.21 29.94
C LYS A 150 -10.29 3.24 30.86
N GLY A 151 -11.53 2.98 31.27
CA GLY A 151 -12.30 3.88 32.12
C GLY A 151 -13.22 4.85 31.37
N TYR A 152 -13.31 4.76 30.04
CA TYR A 152 -14.31 5.52 29.29
C TYR A 152 -15.72 5.01 29.65
N THR A 153 -16.54 5.89 30.26
CA THR A 153 -17.95 5.63 30.50
C THR A 153 -18.76 6.44 29.49
N GLU A 154 -19.57 5.77 28.68
CA GLU A 154 -20.51 6.49 27.82
C GLU A 154 -21.46 7.33 28.70
N ALA A 155 -21.47 8.64 28.48
CA ALA A 155 -22.53 9.47 29.02
C ALA A 155 -23.84 9.06 28.35
N SER A 156 -24.70 8.37 29.08
CA SER A 156 -26.06 8.09 28.59
C SER A 156 -26.75 9.41 28.30
N PRO A 157 -27.25 9.66 27.08
CA PRO A 157 -27.98 10.86 26.78
C PRO A 157 -29.24 10.87 27.66
N THR A 158 -29.33 11.82 28.59
CA THR A 158 -30.54 12.03 29.36
C THR A 158 -31.56 12.69 28.45
N LEU A 159 -32.49 11.90 27.92
CA LEU A 159 -33.67 12.43 27.21
C LEU A 159 -34.56 13.18 28.22
N THR A 160 -34.37 14.47 28.31
CA THR A 160 -35.33 15.32 29.05
C THR A 160 -36.54 15.55 28.14
N THR A 161 -37.57 14.74 28.30
CA THR A 161 -38.88 15.03 27.69
C THR A 161 -39.56 16.13 28.46
N THR A 162 -39.37 17.39 28.08
CA THR A 162 -40.24 18.50 28.47
C THR A 162 -41.40 18.58 27.48
N GLY A 163 -42.42 17.77 27.71
CA GLY A 163 -43.69 17.83 27.00
C GLY A 163 -44.80 18.14 27.97
N SER A 164 -45.07 19.42 28.22
CA SER A 164 -46.34 19.86 28.77
C SER A 164 -47.26 20.24 27.61
N TYR A 165 -48.19 19.36 27.30
CA TYR A 165 -49.34 19.72 26.47
C TYR A 165 -50.40 20.26 27.46
N GLN A 166 -50.78 21.51 27.30
CA GLN A 166 -52.07 22.06 27.74
C GLN A 166 -53.02 22.06 26.55
#